data_91e737c355a21363374d28fecd468012
#
_entry.id   91e737c355a21363374d28fecd468012
#
_cell.length_a   1.000
_cell.length_b   1.000
_cell.length_c   1.000
_cell.angle_alpha   90.00
_cell.angle_beta   90.00
_cell.angle_gamma   90.00
#
_symmetry.space_group_name_H-M   'P 1'
#
loop_
_entity.id
_entity.type
_entity.pdbx_description
1 polymer ?
#
loop_
_entity_poly.entity_id
_entity_poly.type
_entity_poly.pdbx_seq_one_letter_code
_entity_poly.pdbx_strand_id
1 'polypeptide(L)'
;MKLYVISGLGADKTVFENIVFPEKFSEIIFIDWLIPETEETFEHFVKRMAKPIDEKEKFCLLGYSFGGIMVQEINKLKPAEKIVILGSIKSQKEMSVTFH
;
A
#
# COMPACT_ATOMS: atom_id res chain seq x y z
N MET A 1 13.26 6.86 7.35
CA MET A 1 12.24 5.79 7.24
C MET A 1 11.61 5.83 5.86
N LYS A 2 11.44 4.69 5.24
CA LYS A 2 10.81 4.60 3.93
C LYS A 2 9.29 4.56 4.04
N LEU A 3 8.63 5.12 3.03
CA LEU A 3 7.19 5.00 2.88
C LEU A 3 6.91 4.29 1.55
N TYR A 4 6.21 3.18 1.61
CA TYR A 4 5.76 2.45 0.42
C TYR A 4 4.32 2.82 0.15
N VAL A 5 4.03 3.18 -1.10
CA VAL A 5 2.71 3.69 -1.49
C VAL A 5 2.11 2.81 -2.56
N ILE A 6 0.87 2.40 -2.36
CA ILE A 6 0.12 1.64 -3.36
C ILE A 6 -1.14 2.43 -3.72
N SER A 7 -1.26 2.80 -4.98
CA SER A 7 -2.42 3.56 -5.47
C SER A 7 -3.62 2.64 -5.72
N GLY A 8 -4.72 3.23 -6.15
CA GLY A 8 -5.89 2.46 -6.57
C GLY A 8 -5.60 1.66 -7.83
N LEU A 9 -6.34 0.58 -8.02
CA LEU A 9 -6.22 -0.26 -9.20
C LEU A 9 -6.55 0.56 -10.45
N GLY A 10 -5.66 0.52 -11.44
CA GLY A 10 -5.81 1.28 -12.68
C GLY A 10 -5.41 2.74 -12.57
N ALA A 11 -5.08 3.21 -11.38
CA ALA A 11 -4.57 4.55 -11.15
C ALA A 11 -3.05 4.51 -11.04
N ASP A 12 -2.40 5.59 -11.44
CA ASP A 12 -0.96 5.69 -11.32
C ASP A 12 -0.59 6.67 -10.20
N LYS A 13 0.69 6.92 -10.05
CA LYS A 13 1.19 7.76 -8.97
C LYS A 13 0.80 9.23 -9.11
N THR A 14 0.22 9.64 -10.22
CA THR A 14 -0.16 11.05 -10.42
C THR A 14 -1.23 11.50 -9.43
N VAL A 15 -2.01 10.58 -8.86
CA VAL A 15 -3.00 10.92 -7.82
C VAL A 15 -2.33 11.52 -6.59
N PHE A 16 -1.02 11.32 -6.43
CA PHE A 16 -0.27 11.82 -5.28
C PHE A 16 0.53 13.08 -5.57
N GLU A 17 0.43 13.66 -6.77
CA GLU A 17 1.25 14.82 -7.16
C GLU A 17 1.10 16.02 -6.23
N ASN A 18 -0.07 16.22 -5.67
CA ASN A 18 -0.33 17.37 -4.80
C ASN A 18 -0.20 17.03 -3.31
N ILE A 19 0.30 15.85 -3.00
CA ILE A 19 0.46 15.44 -1.61
C ILE A 19 1.89 15.74 -1.17
N VAL A 20 1.99 16.45 -0.03
CA VAL A 20 3.28 16.73 0.59
C VAL A 20 3.48 15.67 1.67
N PHE A 21 4.52 14.85 1.49
CA PHE A 21 4.83 13.81 2.46
C PHE A 21 5.69 14.37 3.58
N PRO A 22 5.50 13.87 4.83
CA PRO A 22 6.32 14.31 5.95
C PRO A 22 7.81 14.06 5.71
N GLU A 23 8.63 14.98 6.22
CA GLU A 23 10.08 14.90 6.06
C GLU A 23 10.72 13.69 6.72
N LYS A 24 10.03 13.07 7.66
CA LYS A 24 10.54 11.87 8.31
C LYS A 24 10.74 10.71 7.33
N PHE A 25 10.09 10.76 6.17
CA PHE A 25 10.29 9.75 5.15
C PHE A 25 11.47 10.15 4.27
N SER A 26 12.54 9.38 4.38
CA SER A 26 13.74 9.60 3.59
C SER A 26 13.55 9.21 2.13
N GLU A 27 12.59 8.32 1.88
CA GLU A 27 12.33 7.82 0.55
C GLU A 27 10.86 7.43 0.41
N ILE A 28 10.25 7.82 -0.70
CA ILE A 28 8.88 7.45 -1.03
C ILE A 28 8.95 6.48 -2.21
N ILE A 29 8.49 5.27 -2.00
CA ILE A 29 8.57 4.20 -3.00
C ILE A 29 7.18 3.80 -3.42
N PHE A 30 6.86 4.01 -4.70
CA PHE A 30 5.57 3.62 -5.26
C PHE A 30 5.65 2.18 -5.76
N ILE A 31 4.75 1.35 -5.27
CA ILE A 31 4.66 -0.05 -5.71
C ILE A 31 3.57 -0.15 -6.77
N ASP A 32 3.97 -0.54 -7.97
CA ASP A 32 3.01 -0.71 -9.06
C ASP A 32 2.23 -2.01 -8.91
N TRP A 33 0.97 -1.98 -9.33
CA TRP A 33 0.16 -3.18 -9.34
C TRP A 33 0.72 -4.18 -10.33
N LEU A 34 0.87 -5.41 -9.85
CA LEU A 34 1.26 -6.53 -10.70
C LEU A 34 0.01 -7.10 -11.37
N ILE A 35 0.22 -7.89 -12.42
CA ILE A 35 -0.85 -8.59 -13.09
C ILE A 35 -0.96 -9.96 -12.45
N PRO A 36 -2.14 -10.36 -11.96
CA PRO A 36 -2.32 -11.69 -11.39
C PRO A 36 -1.98 -12.77 -12.40
N GLU A 37 -1.35 -13.83 -11.92
CA GLU A 37 -1.03 -14.98 -12.75
C GLU A 37 -2.23 -15.94 -12.79
N THR A 38 -2.28 -16.79 -13.82
CA THR A 38 -3.34 -17.78 -13.95
C THR A 38 -3.37 -18.67 -12.71
N GLU A 39 -4.56 -18.81 -12.11
CA GLU A 39 -4.77 -19.66 -10.92
C GLU A 39 -4.00 -19.21 -9.68
N GLU A 40 -3.50 -17.99 -9.68
CA GLU A 40 -2.81 -17.47 -8.52
C GLU A 40 -3.78 -17.21 -7.36
N THR A 41 -3.40 -17.67 -6.15
CA THR A 41 -4.19 -17.33 -4.97
C THR A 41 -3.98 -15.88 -4.59
N PHE A 42 -4.95 -15.32 -3.86
CA PHE A 42 -4.81 -13.94 -3.36
C PHE A 42 -3.58 -13.82 -2.45
N GLU A 43 -3.36 -14.81 -1.59
CA GLU A 43 -2.20 -14.80 -0.69
C GLU A 43 -0.89 -14.76 -1.45
N HIS A 44 -0.78 -15.53 -2.53
CA HIS A 44 0.42 -15.53 -3.35
C HIS A 44 0.62 -14.17 -4.02
N PHE A 45 -0.47 -13.59 -4.52
CA PHE A 45 -0.43 -12.26 -5.14
C PHE A 45 0.04 -11.20 -4.16
N VAL A 46 -0.48 -11.23 -2.92
CA VAL A 46 -0.06 -10.29 -1.87
C VAL A 46 1.44 -10.42 -1.60
N LYS A 47 1.95 -11.64 -1.55
CA LYS A 47 3.40 -11.87 -1.36
C LYS A 47 4.21 -11.24 -2.47
N ARG A 48 3.76 -11.37 -3.71
CA ARG A 48 4.46 -10.76 -4.84
C ARG A 48 4.41 -9.23 -4.77
N MET A 49 3.28 -8.66 -4.40
CA MET A 49 3.15 -7.21 -4.23
C MET A 49 4.05 -6.69 -3.11
N ALA A 50 4.26 -7.50 -2.06
CA ALA A 50 5.07 -7.10 -0.92
C ALA A 50 6.57 -7.28 -1.14
N LYS A 51 6.98 -7.94 -2.22
CA LYS A 51 8.38 -8.28 -2.46
C LYS A 51 9.34 -7.09 -2.45
N PRO A 52 8.98 -5.92 -3.00
CA PRO A 52 9.89 -4.77 -2.97
C PRO A 52 10.16 -4.21 -1.59
N ILE A 53 9.36 -4.57 -0.59
CA ILE A 53 9.48 -3.99 0.74
C ILE A 53 10.63 -4.64 1.51
N ASP A 54 11.59 -3.81 1.92
CA ASP A 54 12.68 -4.24 2.78
C ASP A 54 12.25 -4.09 4.23
N GLU A 55 11.88 -5.22 4.84
CA GLU A 55 11.41 -5.24 6.22
C GLU A 55 12.53 -5.20 7.27
N LYS A 56 13.79 -5.20 6.84
CA LYS A 56 14.92 -5.05 7.74
C LYS A 56 15.00 -3.65 8.33
N GLU A 57 14.42 -2.68 7.66
CA GLU A 57 14.35 -1.30 8.12
C GLU A 57 12.92 -0.96 8.48
N LYS A 58 12.74 -0.01 9.38
CA LYS A 58 11.41 0.50 9.71
C LYS A 58 10.81 1.17 8.49
N PHE A 59 9.53 0.95 8.26
CA PHE A 59 8.82 1.52 7.12
C PHE A 59 7.36 1.75 7.47
N CYS A 60 6.71 2.60 6.66
CA CYS A 60 5.28 2.82 6.74
C CYS A 60 4.65 2.45 5.40
N LEU A 61 3.36 2.21 5.43
CA LEU A 61 2.58 1.89 4.24
C LEU A 61 1.47 2.92 4.06
N LEU A 62 1.24 3.33 2.82
CA LEU A 62 0.11 4.17 2.46
C LEU A 62 -0.62 3.53 1.30
N GLY A 63 -1.93 3.36 1.46
CA GLY A 63 -2.76 2.81 0.41
C GLY A 63 -3.89 3.75 0.05
N TYR A 64 -4.14 3.93 -1.23
CA TYR A 64 -5.23 4.75 -1.74
C TYR A 64 -6.24 3.87 -2.46
N SER A 65 -7.52 3.96 -2.08
CA SER A 65 -8.59 3.17 -2.69
C SER A 65 -8.31 1.67 -2.52
N PHE A 66 -8.25 0.88 -3.58
CA PHE A 66 -7.91 -0.54 -3.49
C PHE A 66 -6.52 -0.78 -2.91
N GLY A 67 -5.62 0.19 -3.07
CA GLY A 67 -4.31 0.11 -2.44
C GLY A 67 -4.40 0.02 -0.93
N GLY A 68 -5.44 0.60 -0.33
CA GLY A 68 -5.68 0.49 1.11
C GLY A 68 -5.96 -0.93 1.57
N ILE A 69 -6.68 -1.70 0.77
CA ILE A 69 -6.91 -3.12 1.06
C ILE A 69 -5.60 -3.88 0.95
N MET A 70 -4.83 -3.60 -0.10
CA MET A 70 -3.56 -4.29 -0.33
C MET A 70 -2.56 -4.03 0.79
N VAL A 71 -2.42 -2.78 1.25
CA VAL A 71 -1.46 -2.49 2.32
C VAL A 71 -1.86 -3.15 3.62
N GLN A 72 -3.14 -3.32 3.88
CA GLN A 72 -3.59 -4.05 5.07
C GLN A 72 -3.19 -5.52 5.00
N GLU A 73 -3.32 -6.14 3.82
CA GLU A 73 -2.90 -7.53 3.64
C GLU A 73 -1.38 -7.67 3.72
N ILE A 74 -0.65 -6.74 3.10
CA ILE A 74 0.81 -6.74 3.18
C ILE A 74 1.27 -6.61 4.62
N ASN A 75 0.61 -5.77 5.40
CA ASN A 75 0.97 -5.56 6.80
C ASN A 75 0.89 -6.83 7.64
N LYS A 76 0.04 -7.77 7.25
CA LYS A 76 -0.03 -9.06 7.93
C LYS A 76 1.23 -9.89 7.70
N LEU A 77 1.89 -9.71 6.57
CA LEU A 77 3.11 -10.43 6.20
C LEU A 77 4.36 -9.70 6.66
N LYS A 78 4.38 -8.39 6.50
CA LYS A 78 5.52 -7.52 6.82
C LYS A 78 4.98 -6.34 7.62
N PRO A 79 4.94 -6.42 8.94
CA PRO A 79 4.34 -5.36 9.77
C PRO A 79 5.06 -4.04 9.62
N ALA A 80 4.29 -3.00 9.30
CA ALA A 80 4.78 -1.63 9.18
C ALA A 80 4.67 -0.90 10.51
N GLU A 81 5.42 0.19 10.66
CA GLU A 81 5.28 1.07 11.83
C GLU A 81 3.90 1.71 11.86
N LYS A 82 3.42 2.17 10.70
CA LYS A 82 2.09 2.75 10.56
C LYS A 82 1.53 2.46 9.18
N ILE A 83 0.21 2.37 9.11
CA ILE A 83 -0.52 2.27 7.86
C ILE A 83 -1.42 3.48 7.74
N VAL A 84 -1.39 4.15 6.59
CA VAL A 84 -2.30 5.23 6.26
C VAL A 84 -3.16 4.76 5.10
N ILE A 85 -4.47 4.88 5.25
CA ILE A 85 -5.42 4.47 4.22
C ILE A 85 -6.25 5.68 3.82
N LEU A 86 -6.16 6.06 2.55
CA LEU A 86 -6.87 7.22 2.02
C LEU A 86 -7.95 6.76 1.03
N GLY A 87 -9.19 7.19 1.28
CA GLY A 87 -10.29 6.89 0.37
C GLY A 87 -10.50 5.42 0.10
N SER A 88 -10.09 4.56 1.04
CA SER A 88 -10.10 3.12 0.83
C SER A 88 -11.44 2.50 1.22
N ILE A 89 -11.73 1.36 0.58
CA ILE A 89 -12.87 0.53 0.93
C ILE A 89 -12.34 -0.57 1.86
N LYS A 90 -12.73 -0.53 3.13
CA LYS A 90 -12.38 -1.58 4.09
C LYS A 90 -13.24 -2.82 3.91
N SER A 91 -14.49 -2.57 3.55
CA SER A 91 -15.44 -3.59 3.19
C SER A 91 -16.29 -3.01 2.11
N GLN A 92 -17.16 -3.81 1.51
CA GLN A 92 -18.07 -3.33 0.47
C GLN A 92 -19.02 -2.22 0.95
N LYS A 93 -19.13 -2.04 2.26
CA LYS A 93 -20.06 -1.09 2.84
C LYS A 93 -19.42 0.18 3.38
N GLU A 94 -18.12 0.23 3.41
CA GLU A 94 -17.42 1.29 4.10
C GLU A 94 -16.38 1.96 3.20
N MET A 95 -16.52 3.28 3.06
CA MET A 95 -15.54 4.08 2.36
C MET A 95 -15.18 5.24 3.28
N SER A 96 -13.96 5.24 3.77
CA SER A 96 -13.52 6.27 4.70
C SER A 96 -12.00 6.42 4.68
N VAL A 97 -11.53 7.52 5.26
CA VAL A 97 -10.12 7.70 5.56
C VAL A 97 -9.86 7.06 6.91
N THR A 98 -8.89 6.18 6.98
CA THR A 98 -8.59 5.44 8.21
C THR A 98 -7.09 5.44 8.47
N PHE A 99 -6.71 5.65 9.72
CA PHE A 99 -5.32 5.64 10.16
C PHE A 99 -5.13 4.51 11.16
N HIS A 100 -4.08 3.73 10.97
CA HIS A 100 -3.76 2.59 11.83
C HIS A 100 -2.34 2.68 12.36
#